data_0516e183d765aa8de95fcdb0fe867adb
#
_entry.id   0516e183d765aa8de95fcdb0fe867adb
#
_cell.length_a   1.000
_cell.length_b   1.000
_cell.length_c   1.000
_cell.angle_alpha   90.00
_cell.angle_beta   90.00
_cell.angle_gamma   90.00
#
_symmetry.space_group_name_H-M   'P 1'
#
loop_
_entity.id
_entity.type
_entity.pdbx_description
1 polymer ?
#
loop_
_entity_poly.entity_id
_entity_poly.type
_entity_poly.pdbx_seq_one_letter_code
_entity_poly.pdbx_strand_id
1 'polypeptide(L)'
;PIVAKTRKLKAVWTPELAQDLNAYHSVDAEAELTSMLSEYISMEIDLEILDMLIQNASTTEFWSARVGYEYDSSSSSFIKGNNNASYAYTKNDWFQTLGNKIQRVSNKIHQKTMRGGANCLVCGPDVATVLESIPGFSVNTDGNQTQFAMGVSAVGTLQNRFTVYKNPYMTENTILVGFRGSNFLETGAVYAPYIPLIMTPLIYDPTNFTPRKGVMTRYAKKMVRPEFYGKIIVAD
;
A
#
# COMPACT_ATOMS: atom_id res chain seq x y z
N PRO A 1 -8.55 20.35 -13.30
CA PRO A 1 -8.93 19.28 -14.20
C PRO A 1 -8.35 17.94 -13.74
N ILE A 2 -9.05 16.86 -14.02
CA ILE A 2 -8.60 15.49 -13.81
C ILE A 2 -8.16 14.96 -15.17
N VAL A 3 -6.88 14.64 -15.32
CA VAL A 3 -6.30 14.25 -16.61
C VAL A 3 -6.04 12.75 -16.59
N ALA A 4 -6.61 12.05 -17.58
CA ALA A 4 -6.41 10.61 -17.73
C ALA A 4 -5.05 10.32 -18.40
N LYS A 5 -4.30 9.41 -17.80
CA LYS A 5 -3.02 8.89 -18.32
C LYS A 5 -3.19 7.45 -18.78
N THR A 6 -2.47 7.08 -19.82
CA THR A 6 -2.47 5.72 -20.34
C THR A 6 -1.27 4.96 -19.78
N ARG A 7 -1.53 3.73 -19.32
CA ARG A 7 -0.50 2.79 -18.89
C ARG A 7 -0.55 1.57 -19.79
N LYS A 8 0.62 1.11 -20.23
CA LYS A 8 0.76 0.00 -21.18
C LYS A 8 1.87 -0.92 -20.72
N LEU A 9 1.62 -2.21 -20.80
CA LEU A 9 2.61 -3.23 -20.54
C LEU A 9 2.57 -4.25 -21.69
N LYS A 10 3.71 -4.77 -22.11
CA LYS A 10 3.78 -5.78 -23.18
C LYS A 10 4.66 -6.95 -22.75
N ALA A 11 4.28 -8.14 -23.17
CA ALA A 11 5.12 -9.32 -23.14
C ALA A 11 5.53 -9.70 -24.55
N VAL A 12 6.75 -10.21 -24.67
CA VAL A 12 7.31 -10.78 -25.90
C VAL A 12 7.96 -12.11 -25.52
N TRP A 13 7.71 -13.14 -26.29
CA TRP A 13 8.30 -14.47 -26.06
C TRP A 13 8.69 -15.11 -27.38
N THR A 14 9.43 -16.18 -27.31
CA THR A 14 9.82 -16.92 -28.50
C THR A 14 8.83 -18.06 -28.79
N PRO A 15 8.62 -18.45 -30.07
CA PRO A 15 7.75 -19.57 -30.40
C PRO A 15 8.24 -20.89 -29.80
N GLU A 16 9.55 -21.07 -29.70
CA GLU A 16 10.18 -22.25 -29.10
C GLU A 16 9.84 -22.41 -27.65
N LEU A 17 9.88 -21.29 -26.88
CA LEU A 17 9.49 -21.28 -25.48
C LEU A 17 8.02 -21.71 -25.30
N ALA A 18 7.14 -21.24 -26.17
CA ALA A 18 5.72 -21.60 -26.08
C ALA A 18 5.52 -23.11 -26.41
N GLN A 19 6.26 -23.68 -27.38
CA GLN A 19 6.23 -25.08 -27.65
C GLN A 19 6.77 -25.95 -26.52
N ASP A 20 7.89 -25.56 -25.92
CA ASP A 20 8.52 -26.31 -24.82
C ASP A 20 7.63 -26.31 -23.56
N LEU A 21 7.04 -25.17 -23.21
CA LEU A 21 6.10 -25.08 -22.10
C LEU A 21 4.86 -25.96 -22.31
N ASN A 22 4.34 -25.98 -23.52
CA ASN A 22 3.20 -26.84 -23.84
C ASN A 22 3.57 -28.32 -23.83
N ALA A 23 4.70 -28.69 -24.42
CA ALA A 23 5.14 -30.08 -24.55
C ALA A 23 5.55 -30.71 -23.24
N TYR A 24 6.30 -29.98 -22.37
CA TYR A 24 6.87 -30.54 -21.13
C TYR A 24 5.99 -30.28 -19.91
N HIS A 25 5.23 -29.18 -19.88
CA HIS A 25 4.48 -28.75 -18.70
C HIS A 25 2.97 -28.66 -18.95
N SER A 26 2.49 -28.84 -20.19
CA SER A 26 1.09 -28.67 -20.55
C SER A 26 0.51 -27.29 -20.15
N VAL A 27 1.36 -26.26 -20.22
CA VAL A 27 1.02 -24.87 -19.87
C VAL A 27 0.94 -24.04 -21.14
N ASP A 28 -0.15 -23.27 -21.29
CA ASP A 28 -0.27 -22.28 -22.35
C ASP A 28 0.48 -21.00 -21.98
N ALA A 29 1.59 -20.75 -22.65
CA ALA A 29 2.44 -19.58 -22.43
C ALA A 29 1.69 -18.26 -22.63
N GLU A 30 0.77 -18.18 -23.60
CA GLU A 30 0.00 -16.97 -23.86
C GLU A 30 -0.95 -16.63 -22.71
N ALA A 31 -1.68 -17.62 -22.21
CA ALA A 31 -2.63 -17.44 -21.12
C ALA A 31 -1.90 -17.05 -19.83
N GLU A 32 -0.81 -17.74 -19.51
CA GLU A 32 -0.03 -17.49 -18.29
C GLU A 32 0.61 -16.10 -18.29
N LEU A 33 1.30 -15.74 -19.37
CA LEU A 33 1.92 -14.42 -19.51
C LEU A 33 0.90 -13.29 -19.50
N THR A 34 -0.29 -13.50 -20.04
CA THR A 34 -1.36 -12.51 -20.01
C THR A 34 -1.91 -12.30 -18.61
N SER A 35 -2.07 -13.37 -17.84
CA SER A 35 -2.45 -13.31 -16.43
C SER A 35 -1.43 -12.52 -15.62
N MET A 36 -0.15 -12.86 -15.77
CA MET A 36 0.94 -12.14 -15.10
C MET A 36 0.97 -10.66 -15.47
N LEU A 37 0.78 -10.29 -16.73
CA LEU A 37 0.72 -8.89 -17.16
C LEU A 37 -0.43 -8.12 -16.47
N SER A 38 -1.59 -8.76 -16.33
CA SER A 38 -2.75 -8.16 -15.67
C SER A 38 -2.50 -7.92 -14.18
N GLU A 39 -1.84 -8.86 -13.51
CA GLU A 39 -1.46 -8.73 -12.10
C GLU A 39 -0.43 -7.61 -11.90
N TYR A 40 0.61 -7.57 -12.72
CA TYR A 40 1.64 -6.53 -12.62
C TYR A 40 1.09 -5.13 -12.86
N ILE A 41 0.23 -4.94 -13.87
CA ILE A 41 -0.35 -3.62 -14.14
C ILE A 41 -1.29 -3.17 -13.01
N SER A 42 -2.05 -4.09 -12.42
CA SER A 42 -2.91 -3.81 -11.26
C SER A 42 -2.09 -3.40 -10.05
N MET A 43 -1.03 -4.15 -9.74
CA MET A 43 -0.10 -3.84 -8.66
C MET A 43 0.57 -2.47 -8.85
N GLU A 44 1.00 -2.15 -10.05
CA GLU A 44 1.63 -0.86 -10.36
C GLU A 44 0.67 0.32 -10.17
N ILE A 45 -0.62 0.13 -10.52
CA ILE A 45 -1.66 1.15 -10.29
C ILE A 45 -1.88 1.37 -8.79
N ASP A 46 -1.96 0.30 -8.02
CA ASP A 46 -2.16 0.36 -6.57
C ASP A 46 -1.01 1.10 -5.88
N LEU A 47 0.23 0.78 -6.26
CA LEU A 47 1.42 1.46 -5.75
C LEU A 47 1.43 2.96 -6.10
N GLU A 48 1.06 3.29 -7.34
CA GLU A 48 0.98 4.70 -7.77
C GLU A 48 -0.09 5.48 -7.01
N ILE A 49 -1.21 4.84 -6.67
CA ILE A 49 -2.27 5.47 -5.86
C ILE A 49 -1.78 5.67 -4.43
N LEU A 50 -1.18 4.65 -3.81
CA LEU A 50 -0.65 4.73 -2.45
C LEU A 50 0.44 5.80 -2.33
N ASP A 51 1.36 5.88 -3.28
CA ASP A 51 2.40 6.91 -3.30
C ASP A 51 1.79 8.32 -3.37
N MET A 52 0.78 8.52 -4.22
CA MET A 52 0.04 9.78 -4.27
C MET A 52 -0.59 10.13 -2.90
N LEU A 53 -1.17 9.16 -2.20
CA LEU A 53 -1.78 9.38 -0.88
C LEU A 53 -0.72 9.75 0.17
N ILE A 54 0.42 9.06 0.17
CA ILE A 54 1.53 9.30 1.12
C ILE A 54 2.14 10.68 0.90
N GLN A 55 2.39 11.06 -0.35
CA GLN A 55 3.02 12.35 -0.68
C GLN A 55 2.12 13.52 -0.32
N ASN A 56 0.81 13.39 -0.52
CA ASN A 56 -0.15 14.46 -0.27
C ASN A 56 -0.81 14.42 1.12
N ALA A 57 -0.42 13.49 1.99
CA ALA A 57 -0.99 13.41 3.34
C ALA A 57 -0.74 14.70 4.14
N SER A 58 -1.83 15.31 4.66
CA SER A 58 -1.77 16.61 5.34
C SER A 58 -1.24 16.55 6.77
N THR A 59 -1.23 15.38 7.38
CA THR A 59 -0.79 15.16 8.76
C THR A 59 0.41 14.23 8.75
N THR A 60 1.52 14.67 9.35
CA THR A 60 2.71 13.84 9.51
C THR A 60 3.03 13.72 11.01
N GLU A 61 3.28 12.52 11.46
CA GLU A 61 3.81 12.20 12.80
C GLU A 61 5.06 11.34 12.65
N PHE A 62 5.86 11.33 13.68
CA PHE A 62 7.14 10.60 13.72
C PHE A 62 7.17 9.67 14.92
N TRP A 63 7.73 8.48 14.71
CA TRP A 63 7.93 7.50 15.76
C TRP A 63 9.24 6.75 15.53
N SER A 64 9.96 6.38 16.59
CA SER A 64 11.18 5.60 16.49
C SER A 64 11.00 4.21 17.08
N ALA A 65 11.54 3.19 16.41
CA ALA A 65 11.58 1.83 16.94
C ALA A 65 12.60 1.67 18.08
N ARG A 66 13.54 2.61 18.20
CA ARG A 66 14.49 2.64 19.33
C ARG A 66 13.83 3.15 20.58
N VAL A 67 13.96 2.37 21.66
CA VAL A 67 13.39 2.71 22.96
C VAL A 67 13.95 4.05 23.49
N GLY A 68 13.05 4.97 23.83
CA GLY A 68 13.41 6.27 24.42
C GLY A 68 13.84 7.34 23.41
N TYR A 69 13.73 7.10 22.11
CA TYR A 69 13.97 8.13 21.09
C TYR A 69 12.67 8.79 20.66
N GLU A 70 12.63 10.10 20.74
CA GLU A 70 11.51 10.93 20.31
C GLU A 70 11.95 11.91 19.23
N TYR A 71 11.03 12.26 18.34
CA TYR A 71 11.28 13.25 17.30
C TYR A 71 11.20 14.66 17.89
N ASP A 72 12.29 15.40 17.74
CA ASP A 72 12.33 16.81 18.08
C ASP A 72 12.17 17.67 16.82
N SER A 73 11.12 18.49 16.83
CA SER A 73 10.81 19.38 15.71
C SER A 73 11.80 20.54 15.56
N SER A 74 12.54 20.89 16.61
CA SER A 74 13.53 21.96 16.57
C SER A 74 14.81 21.55 15.85
N SER A 75 15.25 20.31 16.07
CA SER A 75 16.45 19.75 15.44
C SER A 75 16.14 18.92 14.17
N SER A 76 14.84 18.71 13.87
CA SER A 76 14.37 17.83 12.80
C SER A 76 15.00 16.44 12.81
N SER A 77 15.32 15.93 14.01
CA SER A 77 16.00 14.66 14.23
C SER A 77 15.40 13.88 15.39
N PHE A 78 15.67 12.58 15.42
CA PHE A 78 15.33 11.74 16.56
C PHE A 78 16.40 11.86 17.62
N ILE A 79 16.03 12.36 18.77
CA ILE A 79 16.91 12.54 19.92
C ILE A 79 16.49 11.62 21.07
N LYS A 80 17.47 11.19 21.85
CA LYS A 80 17.20 10.45 23.08
C LYS A 80 16.52 11.37 24.08
N GLY A 81 15.32 11.01 24.54
CA GLY A 81 14.59 11.79 25.52
C GLY A 81 15.40 12.01 26.80
N ASN A 82 15.37 13.24 27.31
CA ASN A 82 16.18 13.66 28.46
C ASN A 82 15.77 12.99 29.79
N ASN A 83 14.62 12.36 29.82
CA ASN A 83 14.01 11.79 31.03
C ASN A 83 14.21 10.27 31.04
N ASN A 84 15.37 9.73 31.38
CA ASN A 84 15.59 8.31 31.70
C ASN A 84 14.61 7.27 31.12
N ALA A 85 13.78 7.68 30.17
CA ALA A 85 12.68 6.93 29.57
C ALA A 85 13.19 5.64 28.87
N SER A 86 14.43 5.66 28.38
CA SER A 86 15.02 4.48 27.76
C SER A 86 15.28 3.31 28.71
N TYR A 87 15.25 3.58 30.04
CA TYR A 87 15.41 2.54 31.07
C TYR A 87 14.09 2.11 31.69
N ALA A 88 13.01 2.88 31.48
CA ALA A 88 11.71 2.66 32.12
C ALA A 88 10.76 1.79 31.28
N TYR A 89 11.00 1.69 29.95
CA TYR A 89 10.14 0.94 29.05
C TYR A 89 10.78 -0.36 28.62
N THR A 90 10.01 -1.45 28.68
CA THR A 90 10.35 -2.66 27.94
C THR A 90 10.11 -2.43 26.45
N LYS A 91 10.72 -3.22 25.59
CA LYS A 91 10.54 -3.11 24.13
C LYS A 91 9.07 -3.25 23.72
N ASN A 92 8.32 -4.13 24.38
CA ASN A 92 6.89 -4.33 24.12
C ASN A 92 6.06 -3.11 24.54
N ASP A 93 6.33 -2.51 25.70
CA ASP A 93 5.62 -1.31 26.14
C ASP A 93 5.89 -0.13 25.20
N TRP A 94 7.13 -0.05 24.69
CA TRP A 94 7.48 0.97 23.72
C TRP A 94 6.71 0.81 22.39
N PHE A 95 6.53 -0.40 21.92
CA PHE A 95 5.77 -0.67 20.69
C PHE A 95 4.28 -0.28 20.81
N GLN A 96 3.70 -0.34 22.01
CA GLN A 96 2.35 0.15 22.26
C GLN A 96 2.23 1.67 22.02
N THR A 97 3.31 2.43 22.17
CA THR A 97 3.31 3.87 21.91
C THR A 97 3.05 4.19 20.44
N LEU A 98 3.37 3.28 19.51
CA LEU A 98 3.00 3.41 18.11
C LEU A 98 1.49 3.46 17.92
N GLY A 99 0.73 2.62 18.64
CA GLY A 99 -0.74 2.66 18.64
C GLY A 99 -1.28 4.02 19.08
N ASN A 100 -0.67 4.64 20.10
CA ASN A 100 -1.03 5.99 20.54
C ASN A 100 -0.75 7.05 19.47
N LYS A 101 0.35 6.92 18.71
CA LYS A 101 0.66 7.83 17.60
C LYS A 101 -0.35 7.68 16.46
N ILE A 102 -0.75 6.46 16.13
CA ILE A 102 -1.81 6.18 15.13
C ILE A 102 -3.11 6.83 15.55
N GLN A 103 -3.53 6.64 16.82
CA GLN A 103 -4.74 7.25 17.34
C GLN A 103 -4.66 8.79 17.33
N ARG A 104 -3.50 9.37 17.60
CA ARG A 104 -3.27 10.82 17.54
C ARG A 104 -3.46 11.36 16.12
N VAL A 105 -2.94 10.65 15.11
CA VAL A 105 -3.17 11.01 13.69
C VAL A 105 -4.65 10.92 13.34
N SER A 106 -5.34 9.83 13.77
CA SER A 106 -6.78 9.67 13.58
C SER A 106 -7.58 10.82 14.21
N ASN A 107 -7.24 11.25 15.42
CA ASN A 107 -7.89 12.38 16.07
C ASN A 107 -7.64 13.70 15.33
N LYS A 108 -6.44 13.91 14.80
CA LYS A 108 -6.14 15.10 13.97
C LYS A 108 -6.94 15.09 12.66
N ILE A 109 -7.12 13.93 12.03
CA ILE A 109 -7.99 13.78 10.85
C ILE A 109 -9.43 14.14 11.23
N HIS A 110 -9.94 13.63 12.34
CA HIS A 110 -11.28 13.96 12.82
C HIS A 110 -11.45 15.46 13.10
N GLN A 111 -10.50 16.09 13.74
CA GLN A 111 -10.53 17.52 14.04
C GLN A 111 -10.55 18.40 12.78
N LYS A 112 -9.80 18.01 11.75
CA LYS A 112 -9.74 18.75 10.49
C LYS A 112 -10.97 18.54 9.61
N THR A 113 -11.53 17.35 9.62
CA THR A 113 -12.61 16.95 8.70
C THR A 113 -13.99 17.02 9.29
N MET A 114 -14.12 16.89 10.61
CA MET A 114 -15.39 16.79 11.37
C MET A 114 -16.33 15.69 10.85
N ARG A 115 -15.77 14.67 10.18
CA ARG A 115 -16.55 13.58 9.56
C ARG A 115 -16.34 12.23 10.21
N GLY A 116 -15.15 11.97 10.71
CA GLY A 116 -14.80 10.71 11.36
C GLY A 116 -13.30 10.57 11.54
N GLY A 117 -12.89 9.64 12.39
CA GLY A 117 -11.49 9.25 12.53
C GLY A 117 -11.08 8.27 11.45
N ALA A 118 -9.77 8.06 11.30
CA ALA A 118 -9.23 7.07 10.38
C ALA A 118 -9.78 5.66 10.64
N ASN A 119 -9.94 4.89 9.58
CA ASN A 119 -10.43 3.52 9.62
C ASN A 119 -9.57 2.53 8.84
N CYS A 120 -8.58 3.01 8.09
CA CYS A 120 -7.65 2.15 7.34
C CYS A 120 -6.20 2.55 7.60
N LEU A 121 -5.34 1.53 7.63
CA LEU A 121 -3.89 1.63 7.75
C LEU A 121 -3.25 0.84 6.62
N VAL A 122 -2.24 1.40 6.00
CA VAL A 122 -1.39 0.67 5.04
C VAL A 122 0.06 0.79 5.50
N CYS A 123 0.76 -0.32 5.58
CA CYS A 123 2.14 -0.36 6.05
C CYS A 123 2.99 -1.37 5.29
N GLY A 124 4.31 -1.21 5.39
CA GLY A 124 5.28 -2.18 4.91
C GLY A 124 5.37 -3.43 5.81
N PRO A 125 6.10 -4.48 5.39
CA PRO A 125 6.19 -5.73 6.11
C PRO A 125 6.84 -5.60 7.50
N ASP A 126 7.90 -4.80 7.63
CA ASP A 126 8.62 -4.63 8.90
C ASP A 126 7.76 -3.93 9.95
N VAL A 127 7.07 -2.88 9.53
CA VAL A 127 6.13 -2.15 10.39
C VAL A 127 4.92 -3.03 10.75
N ALA A 128 4.46 -3.88 9.82
CA ALA A 128 3.37 -4.82 10.10
C ALA A 128 3.75 -5.77 11.25
N THR A 129 4.99 -6.27 11.28
CA THR A 129 5.49 -7.13 12.37
C THR A 129 5.45 -6.41 13.72
N VAL A 130 5.78 -5.12 13.75
CA VAL A 130 5.66 -4.30 14.96
C VAL A 130 4.20 -4.14 15.38
N LEU A 131 3.30 -3.87 14.43
CA LEU A 131 1.86 -3.72 14.71
C LEU A 131 1.22 -5.02 15.21
N GLU A 132 1.62 -6.17 14.68
CA GLU A 132 1.15 -7.49 15.11
C GLU A 132 1.57 -7.82 16.58
N SER A 133 2.66 -7.22 17.05
CA SER A 133 3.12 -7.40 18.45
C SER A 133 2.34 -6.54 19.46
N ILE A 134 1.52 -5.58 19.01
CA ILE A 134 0.75 -4.70 19.89
C ILE A 134 -0.47 -5.44 20.44
N PRO A 135 -0.73 -5.44 21.77
CA PRO A 135 -1.94 -5.98 22.34
C PRO A 135 -3.19 -5.30 21.74
N GLY A 136 -4.17 -6.12 21.31
CA GLY A 136 -5.37 -5.62 20.63
C GLY A 136 -5.32 -5.70 19.10
N PHE A 137 -4.25 -6.25 18.54
CA PHE A 137 -4.21 -6.65 17.14
C PHE A 137 -4.93 -7.99 16.95
N SER A 138 -5.92 -8.01 16.08
CA SER A 138 -6.65 -9.24 15.71
C SER A 138 -6.31 -9.61 14.27
N VAL A 139 -5.66 -10.75 14.11
CA VAL A 139 -5.29 -11.28 12.79
C VAL A 139 -6.55 -11.86 12.12
N ASN A 140 -6.76 -11.56 10.85
CA ASN A 140 -7.78 -12.23 10.05
C ASN A 140 -7.28 -13.64 9.69
N THR A 141 -7.52 -14.59 10.59
CA THR A 141 -7.25 -16.01 10.33
C THR A 141 -8.52 -16.69 9.85
N ASP A 142 -8.76 -16.65 8.55
CA ASP A 142 -9.51 -17.73 7.92
C ASP A 142 -8.55 -18.92 7.79
N GLY A 143 -8.64 -19.88 8.70
CA GLY A 143 -7.68 -20.95 8.94
C GLY A 143 -7.33 -21.87 7.75
N ASN A 144 -7.75 -21.55 6.53
CA ASN A 144 -7.54 -22.32 5.31
C ASN A 144 -7.04 -21.54 4.09
N GLN A 145 -6.87 -20.23 4.18
CA GLN A 145 -6.45 -19.44 3.03
C GLN A 145 -5.17 -18.65 3.30
N THR A 146 -4.04 -19.30 3.11
CA THR A 146 -2.81 -18.59 2.74
C THR A 146 -3.00 -18.04 1.32
N GLN A 147 -3.70 -16.94 1.18
CA GLN A 147 -3.71 -16.23 -0.10
C GLN A 147 -2.34 -15.58 -0.30
N PHE A 148 -1.56 -16.16 -1.19
CA PHE A 148 -0.44 -15.46 -1.79
C PHE A 148 -1.01 -14.37 -2.69
N ALA A 149 -1.35 -13.22 -2.11
CA ALA A 149 -1.75 -12.05 -2.89
C ALA A 149 -0.49 -11.28 -3.28
N MET A 150 -0.21 -11.21 -4.56
CA MET A 150 0.71 -10.21 -5.10
C MET A 150 0.04 -8.85 -4.89
N GLY A 151 0.61 -8.01 -4.01
CA GLY A 151 0.09 -6.67 -3.77
C GLY A 151 -0.42 -6.43 -2.35
N VAL A 152 -1.43 -5.59 -2.22
CA VAL A 152 -1.98 -5.16 -0.94
C VAL A 152 -2.92 -6.23 -0.37
N SER A 153 -2.58 -6.79 0.78
CA SER A 153 -3.39 -7.78 1.48
C SER A 153 -3.86 -7.25 2.85
N ALA A 154 -5.11 -7.57 3.22
CA ALA A 154 -5.62 -7.28 4.55
C ALA A 154 -5.08 -8.31 5.54
N VAL A 155 -4.32 -7.86 6.54
CA VAL A 155 -3.69 -8.72 7.55
C VAL A 155 -4.56 -8.87 8.79
N GLY A 156 -5.23 -7.81 9.20
CA GLY A 156 -6.03 -7.84 10.41
C GLY A 156 -6.63 -6.49 10.76
N THR A 157 -7.10 -6.40 11.99
CA THR A 157 -7.66 -5.18 12.56
C THR A 157 -6.92 -4.79 13.83
N LEU A 158 -6.57 -3.53 13.97
CA LEU A 158 -5.99 -2.97 15.18
C LEU A 158 -7.11 -2.33 16.01
N GLN A 159 -7.27 -2.79 17.26
CA GLN A 159 -8.26 -2.30 18.23
C GLN A 159 -9.70 -2.27 17.70
N ASN A 160 -10.06 -3.17 16.78
CA ASN A 160 -11.37 -3.21 16.08
C ASN A 160 -11.78 -1.87 15.40
N ARG A 161 -10.84 -0.98 15.17
CA ARG A 161 -11.07 0.33 14.53
C ARG A 161 -10.41 0.46 13.18
N PHE A 162 -9.17 0.00 13.07
CA PHE A 162 -8.35 0.17 11.89
C PHE A 162 -8.19 -1.14 11.17
N THR A 163 -8.59 -1.21 9.92
CA THR A 163 -8.24 -2.33 9.06
C THR A 163 -6.81 -2.13 8.57
N VAL A 164 -5.95 -3.10 8.85
CA VAL A 164 -4.52 -3.04 8.50
C VAL A 164 -4.28 -3.79 7.19
N TYR A 165 -3.70 -3.09 6.24
CA TYR A 165 -3.28 -3.63 4.96
C TYR A 165 -1.75 -3.66 4.90
N LYS A 166 -1.20 -4.80 4.48
CA LYS A 166 0.22 -5.00 4.26
C LYS A 166 0.53 -4.89 2.78
N ASN A 167 1.50 -4.06 2.44
CA ASN A 167 2.00 -3.93 1.09
C ASN A 167 3.52 -4.11 1.09
N PRO A 168 4.04 -5.19 0.47
CA PRO A 168 5.48 -5.46 0.43
C PRO A 168 6.28 -4.47 -0.41
N TYR A 169 5.65 -3.76 -1.33
CA TYR A 169 6.30 -2.81 -2.25
C TYR A 169 6.14 -1.34 -1.84
N MET A 170 5.58 -1.09 -0.66
CA MET A 170 5.43 0.27 -0.14
C MET A 170 6.79 0.83 0.30
N THR A 171 6.92 2.14 0.32
CA THR A 171 8.07 2.82 0.93
C THR A 171 8.28 2.31 2.36
N GLU A 172 9.46 1.79 2.63
CA GLU A 172 9.84 1.28 3.94
C GLU A 172 9.66 2.36 5.01
N ASN A 173 9.43 1.93 6.22
CA ASN A 173 9.34 2.81 7.39
C ASN A 173 8.25 3.90 7.31
N THR A 174 7.21 3.68 6.53
CA THR A 174 6.08 4.62 6.42
C THR A 174 4.76 3.90 6.67
N ILE A 175 3.89 4.51 7.49
CA ILE A 175 2.52 4.07 7.69
C ILE A 175 1.60 5.12 7.09
N LEU A 176 0.73 4.72 6.19
CA LEU A 176 -0.37 5.54 5.70
C LEU A 176 -1.60 5.31 6.57
N VAL A 177 -2.15 6.37 7.11
CA VAL A 177 -3.37 6.36 7.93
C VAL A 177 -4.44 7.11 7.15
N GLY A 178 -5.57 6.49 6.89
CA GLY A 178 -6.61 7.10 6.08
C GLY A 178 -8.02 6.89 6.62
N PHE A 179 -8.91 7.80 6.24
CA PHE A 179 -10.34 7.67 6.43
C PHE A 179 -11.00 7.32 5.10
N ARG A 180 -11.75 6.23 5.10
CA ARG A 180 -12.58 5.81 3.98
C ARG A 180 -14.05 5.99 4.36
N GLY A 181 -14.70 6.99 3.80
CA GLY A 181 -16.13 7.22 3.94
C GLY A 181 -16.94 6.56 2.84
N SER A 182 -18.25 6.47 3.05
CA SER A 182 -19.23 5.95 2.09
C SER A 182 -19.91 7.06 1.27
N ASN A 183 -19.86 8.30 1.74
CA ASN A 183 -20.53 9.44 1.12
C ASN A 183 -19.62 10.19 0.17
N PHE A 184 -20.18 10.80 -0.87
CA PHE A 184 -19.45 11.65 -1.81
C PHE A 184 -18.71 12.82 -1.11
N LEU A 185 -19.31 13.40 -0.07
CA LEU A 185 -18.70 14.49 0.71
C LEU A 185 -17.50 14.07 1.55
N GLU A 186 -17.29 12.77 1.72
CA GLU A 186 -16.19 12.16 2.47
C GLU A 186 -15.06 11.67 1.56
N THR A 187 -15.09 12.07 0.28
CA THR A 187 -14.11 11.67 -0.71
C THR A 187 -12.79 12.40 -0.49
N GLY A 188 -11.75 11.66 -0.11
CA GLY A 188 -10.38 12.20 0.05
C GLY A 188 -9.58 12.17 -1.24
N ALA A 189 -9.67 11.07 -2.00
CA ALA A 189 -9.03 10.90 -3.30
C ALA A 189 -9.99 10.25 -4.29
N VAL A 190 -9.78 10.50 -5.57
CA VAL A 190 -10.60 9.96 -6.65
C VAL A 190 -9.71 9.13 -7.56
N TYR A 191 -10.15 7.90 -7.83
CA TYR A 191 -9.67 7.06 -8.91
C TYR A 191 -10.79 6.91 -9.93
N ALA A 192 -10.55 7.35 -11.16
CA ALA A 192 -11.52 7.33 -12.23
C ALA A 192 -10.97 6.53 -13.42
N PRO A 193 -11.32 5.25 -13.57
CA PRO A 193 -10.97 4.48 -14.75
C PRO A 193 -11.79 4.98 -15.96
N TYR A 194 -11.07 5.37 -17.02
CA TYR A 194 -11.69 5.80 -18.28
C TYR A 194 -11.83 4.62 -19.24
N ILE A 195 -10.76 3.83 -19.37
CA ILE A 195 -10.74 2.60 -20.14
C ILE A 195 -10.34 1.48 -19.20
N PRO A 196 -11.17 0.43 -19.06
CA PRO A 196 -10.80 -0.73 -18.26
C PRO A 196 -9.59 -1.43 -18.84
N LEU A 197 -9.10 -2.46 -18.19
CA LEU A 197 -8.00 -3.27 -18.66
C LEU A 197 -8.37 -3.94 -19.99
N ILE A 198 -7.70 -3.55 -21.07
CA ILE A 198 -7.91 -4.10 -22.39
C ILE A 198 -6.64 -4.86 -22.82
N MET A 199 -6.84 -6.07 -23.32
CA MET A 199 -5.79 -6.89 -23.91
C MET A 199 -5.75 -6.67 -25.42
N THR A 200 -4.55 -6.57 -25.98
CA THR A 200 -4.36 -6.55 -27.43
C THR A 200 -4.44 -7.97 -28.01
N PRO A 201 -4.88 -8.13 -29.25
CA PRO A 201 -4.74 -9.42 -29.92
C PRO A 201 -3.25 -9.80 -30.03
N LEU A 202 -3.00 -11.09 -30.23
CA LEU A 202 -1.66 -11.60 -30.48
C LEU A 202 -1.14 -11.03 -31.79
N ILE A 203 0.04 -10.41 -31.76
CA ILE A 203 0.69 -9.82 -32.94
C ILE A 203 2.07 -10.43 -33.06
N TYR A 204 2.41 -10.86 -34.27
CA TYR A 204 3.76 -11.35 -34.61
C TYR A 204 4.60 -10.22 -35.15
N ASP A 205 5.84 -10.14 -34.68
CA ASP A 205 6.82 -9.20 -35.21
C ASP A 205 7.24 -9.67 -36.63
N PRO A 206 7.11 -8.86 -37.67
CA PRO A 206 7.48 -9.25 -39.04
C PRO A 206 8.98 -9.51 -39.23
N THR A 207 9.82 -8.98 -38.32
CA THR A 207 11.27 -9.13 -38.40
C THR A 207 11.79 -10.44 -37.82
N ASN A 208 11.25 -10.82 -36.64
CA ASN A 208 11.78 -11.95 -35.87
C ASN A 208 10.71 -13.03 -35.59
N PHE A 209 9.51 -12.88 -36.14
CA PHE A 209 8.36 -13.78 -35.94
C PHE A 209 8.01 -14.03 -34.44
N THR A 210 8.49 -13.16 -33.55
CA THR A 210 8.21 -13.29 -32.13
C THR A 210 6.79 -12.84 -31.81
N PRO A 211 6.00 -13.65 -31.09
CA PRO A 211 4.68 -13.28 -30.66
C PRO A 211 4.76 -12.19 -29.59
N ARG A 212 3.83 -11.23 -29.65
CA ARG A 212 3.71 -10.12 -28.73
C ARG A 212 2.26 -9.96 -28.30
N LYS A 213 2.05 -9.72 -27.02
CA LYS A 213 0.75 -9.37 -26.47
C LYS A 213 0.91 -8.25 -25.45
N GLY A 214 -0.05 -7.35 -25.42
CA GLY A 214 0.00 -6.21 -24.52
C GLY A 214 -1.29 -6.04 -23.74
N VAL A 215 -1.17 -5.38 -22.60
CA VAL A 215 -2.27 -4.96 -21.77
C VAL A 215 -2.21 -3.45 -21.64
N MET A 216 -3.35 -2.80 -21.74
CA MET A 216 -3.47 -1.35 -21.70
C MET A 216 -4.64 -0.94 -20.82
N THR A 217 -4.42 0.12 -20.04
CA THR A 217 -5.50 0.79 -19.30
C THR A 217 -5.31 2.29 -19.34
N ARG A 218 -6.39 3.02 -19.18
CA ARG A 218 -6.37 4.47 -19.07
C ARG A 218 -7.23 4.93 -17.91
N TYR A 219 -6.63 5.65 -16.98
CA TYR A 219 -7.29 6.13 -15.77
C TYR A 219 -6.77 7.50 -15.36
N ALA A 220 -7.55 8.13 -14.52
CA ALA A 220 -7.17 9.36 -13.85
C ALA A 220 -7.16 9.17 -12.35
N LYS A 221 -6.22 9.80 -11.67
CA LYS A 221 -6.16 9.88 -10.21
C LYS A 221 -5.97 11.31 -9.76
N LYS A 222 -6.61 11.66 -8.67
CA LYS A 222 -6.45 13.00 -8.08
C LYS A 222 -6.73 12.99 -6.59
N MET A 223 -5.88 13.67 -5.83
CA MET A 223 -6.18 14.03 -4.45
C MET A 223 -7.14 15.21 -4.44
N VAL A 224 -8.25 15.07 -3.70
CA VAL A 224 -9.28 16.11 -3.54
C VAL A 224 -9.12 16.79 -2.19
N ARG A 225 -9.07 16.01 -1.12
CA ARG A 225 -8.93 16.49 0.25
C ARG A 225 -7.83 15.73 0.99
N PRO A 226 -6.65 16.32 1.12
CA PRO A 226 -5.53 15.68 1.81
C PRO A 226 -5.73 15.53 3.32
N GLU A 227 -6.71 16.25 3.90
CA GLU A 227 -7.00 16.20 5.35
C GLU A 227 -7.51 14.84 5.82
N PHE A 228 -8.05 14.02 4.91
CA PHE A 228 -8.49 12.64 5.23
C PHE A 228 -7.34 11.64 5.38
N TYR A 229 -6.13 12.06 5.05
CA TYR A 229 -4.95 11.20 5.10
C TYR A 229 -3.86 11.76 5.98
N GLY A 230 -3.21 10.87 6.70
CA GLY A 230 -2.03 11.14 7.49
C GLY A 230 -0.95 10.10 7.24
N LYS A 231 0.28 10.43 7.56
CA LYS A 231 1.40 9.49 7.51
C LYS A 231 2.19 9.52 8.81
N ILE A 232 2.75 8.37 9.14
CA ILE A 232 3.68 8.22 10.25
C ILE A 232 4.99 7.72 9.67
N ILE A 233 6.05 8.43 9.95
CA ILE A 233 7.40 8.05 9.55
C ILE A 233 8.03 7.33 10.75
N VAL A 234 8.44 6.09 10.49
CA VAL A 234 9.09 5.23 11.48
C VAL A 234 10.60 5.33 11.29
N ALA A 235 11.35 5.60 12.34
CA ALA A 235 12.80 5.54 12.31
C ALA A 235 13.29 4.30 13.06
N ASP A 236 14.34 3.67 12.54
CA ASP A 236 15.08 2.61 13.19
C ASP A 236 16.03 3.12 14.27
#